data_b17bfd7e2720fe08298b6221330da8fc
#
_entry.id   b17bfd7e2720fe08298b6221330da8fc
#
_cell.length_a   1.000
_cell.length_b   1.000
_cell.length_c   1.000
_cell.angle_alpha   90.00
_cell.angle_beta   90.00
_cell.angle_gamma   90.00
#
_symmetry.space_group_name_H-M   'P 1'
#
loop_
_entity.id
_entity.type
_entity.pdbx_description
1 polymer ?
#
loop_
_entity_poly.entity_id
_entity_poly.type
_entity_poly.pdbx_seq_one_letter_code
_entity_poly.pdbx_strand_id
1 'polypeptide(L)'
;SEANDDMQNLLNSTDIATIFLDCNLKIKRFTRQAKNIIKLIDSDIGRPLEDLVSTFKYDHLIDDAKIVMQTLVYKDTEVQAVNDDWYLLRILPYRTAENMIDGLVISFVDITRLKKAEQTAQAAYLTTAIVNTVRQPLLVLDDKLCILTANPAFNQMFNIKNENLTGQSLFVINESAWDCAQLRNHLTETLNSNIAFDEYYLDAKFPVIGKKRLMINGCILKQSPGSPVLILLAIEDVSERVNI
;
A
#
# COMPACT_ATOMS: atom_id res chain seq x y z
N SER A 1 -9.55 -45.72 6.54
CA SER A 1 -9.19 -46.36 5.29
C SER A 1 -8.10 -45.54 4.61
N GLU A 2 -7.14 -46.20 4.00
CA GLU A 2 -5.95 -45.61 3.38
C GLU A 2 -6.26 -44.38 2.48
N ALA A 3 -7.33 -44.49 1.66
CA ALA A 3 -7.78 -43.37 0.82
C ALA A 3 -8.31 -42.14 1.61
N ASN A 4 -8.83 -42.32 2.81
CA ASN A 4 -9.28 -41.23 3.65
C ASN A 4 -8.09 -40.54 4.35
N ASP A 5 -7.08 -41.32 4.70
CA ASP A 5 -5.85 -40.82 5.33
C ASP A 5 -4.99 -40.08 4.31
N ASP A 6 -4.90 -40.54 3.07
CA ASP A 6 -4.23 -39.87 1.96
C ASP A 6 -4.92 -38.55 1.62
N MET A 7 -6.24 -38.51 1.60
CA MET A 7 -7.02 -37.30 1.36
C MET A 7 -6.86 -36.29 2.51
N GLN A 8 -6.81 -36.74 3.76
CA GLN A 8 -6.52 -35.86 4.90
C GLN A 8 -5.09 -35.32 4.85
N ASN A 9 -4.13 -36.15 4.47
CA ASN A 9 -2.74 -35.71 4.32
C ASN A 9 -2.59 -34.67 3.21
N LEU A 10 -3.24 -34.84 2.07
CA LEU A 10 -3.29 -33.87 0.97
C LEU A 10 -3.92 -32.54 1.42
N LEU A 11 -5.05 -32.56 2.09
CA LEU A 11 -5.73 -31.36 2.60
C LEU A 11 -4.90 -30.65 3.68
N ASN A 12 -4.20 -31.41 4.54
CA ASN A 12 -3.36 -30.86 5.59
C ASN A 12 -1.97 -30.37 5.08
N SER A 13 -1.55 -30.82 3.90
CA SER A 13 -0.30 -30.35 3.26
C SER A 13 -0.46 -28.98 2.58
N THR A 14 -1.69 -28.54 2.35
CA THR A 14 -1.99 -27.20 1.85
C THR A 14 -2.19 -26.26 3.04
N ASP A 15 -1.65 -25.03 2.95
CA ASP A 15 -1.86 -23.99 3.98
C ASP A 15 -3.26 -23.35 3.89
N ILE A 16 -4.24 -24.11 3.37
CA ILE A 16 -5.61 -23.64 3.16
C ILE A 16 -6.51 -24.15 4.29
N ALA A 17 -7.11 -23.23 5.04
CA ALA A 17 -8.14 -23.58 5.99
C ALA A 17 -9.42 -23.94 5.25
N THR A 18 -9.91 -25.17 5.46
CA THR A 18 -11.10 -25.68 4.75
C THR A 18 -12.07 -26.31 5.73
N ILE A 19 -13.36 -26.02 5.56
CA ILE A 19 -14.48 -26.62 6.29
C ILE A 19 -15.41 -27.30 5.28
N PHE A 20 -15.80 -28.53 5.57
CA PHE A 20 -16.80 -29.28 4.82
C PHE A 20 -18.10 -29.30 5.61
N LEU A 21 -19.19 -28.89 4.98
CA LEU A 21 -20.52 -28.84 5.55
C LEU A 21 -21.42 -29.89 4.86
N ASP A 22 -22.40 -30.38 5.59
CA ASP A 22 -23.49 -31.17 5.02
C ASP A 22 -24.58 -30.27 4.40
N CYS A 23 -25.62 -30.86 3.83
CA CYS A 23 -26.76 -30.14 3.23
C CYS A 23 -27.55 -29.27 4.24
N ASN A 24 -27.39 -29.50 5.53
CA ASN A 24 -28.01 -28.72 6.61
C ASN A 24 -27.04 -27.66 7.18
N LEU A 25 -25.92 -27.38 6.49
CA LEU A 25 -24.86 -26.48 6.91
C LEU A 25 -24.24 -26.84 8.27
N LYS A 26 -24.20 -28.13 8.61
CA LYS A 26 -23.50 -28.67 9.77
C LYS A 26 -22.09 -29.08 9.38
N ILE A 27 -21.14 -28.90 10.28
CA ILE A 27 -19.74 -29.25 10.07
C ILE A 27 -19.58 -30.77 9.97
N LYS A 28 -19.13 -31.28 8.82
CA LYS A 28 -18.76 -32.69 8.60
C LYS A 28 -17.30 -32.95 8.98
N ARG A 29 -16.42 -32.07 8.58
CA ARG A 29 -14.96 -32.13 8.83
C ARG A 29 -14.30 -30.80 8.52
N PHE A 30 -13.06 -30.64 8.93
CA PHE A 30 -12.24 -29.45 8.65
C PHE A 30 -10.75 -29.80 8.65
N THR A 31 -9.94 -28.93 8.03
CA THR A 31 -8.49 -29.07 8.01
C THR A 31 -7.86 -28.55 9.30
N ARG A 32 -6.60 -28.95 9.55
CA ARG A 32 -5.81 -28.47 10.68
C ARG A 32 -5.67 -26.94 10.70
N GLN A 33 -5.52 -26.32 9.52
CA GLN A 33 -5.42 -24.88 9.37
C GLN A 33 -6.71 -24.18 9.80
N ALA A 34 -7.88 -24.79 9.58
CA ALA A 34 -9.14 -24.22 10.04
C ALA A 34 -9.24 -24.15 11.57
N LYS A 35 -8.61 -25.10 12.30
CA LYS A 35 -8.51 -25.02 13.78
C LYS A 35 -7.81 -23.73 14.24
N ASN A 36 -6.76 -23.34 13.53
CA ASN A 36 -5.97 -22.16 13.92
C ASN A 36 -6.66 -20.84 13.57
N ILE A 37 -7.27 -20.76 12.39
CA ILE A 37 -7.88 -19.53 11.85
C ILE A 37 -9.26 -19.29 12.47
N ILE A 38 -10.09 -20.35 12.58
CA ILE A 38 -11.49 -20.23 13.00
C ILE A 38 -11.68 -20.72 14.46
N LYS A 39 -10.61 -21.20 15.09
CA LYS A 39 -10.58 -21.74 16.45
C LYS A 39 -11.52 -22.95 16.66
N LEU A 40 -11.65 -23.79 15.61
CA LEU A 40 -12.43 -25.02 15.68
C LEU A 40 -11.77 -26.06 16.56
N ILE A 41 -12.58 -26.82 17.24
CA ILE A 41 -12.19 -28.02 18.01
C ILE A 41 -12.94 -29.26 17.50
N ASP A 42 -12.43 -30.46 17.77
CA ASP A 42 -13.00 -31.68 17.22
C ASP A 42 -14.45 -31.91 17.65
N SER A 43 -14.89 -31.38 18.79
CA SER A 43 -16.29 -31.43 19.24
C SER A 43 -17.24 -30.51 18.44
N ASP A 44 -16.74 -29.66 17.55
CA ASP A 44 -17.59 -28.83 16.69
C ASP A 44 -18.11 -29.58 15.47
N ILE A 45 -17.65 -30.83 15.23
CA ILE A 45 -18.22 -31.70 14.21
C ILE A 45 -19.69 -31.96 14.55
N GLY A 46 -20.57 -31.74 13.57
CA GLY A 46 -22.03 -31.85 13.71
C GLY A 46 -22.74 -30.60 14.18
N ARG A 47 -22.00 -29.56 14.61
CA ARG A 47 -22.57 -28.24 14.96
C ARG A 47 -22.96 -27.45 13.72
N PRO A 48 -24.00 -26.61 13.80
CA PRO A 48 -24.32 -25.65 12.74
C PRO A 48 -23.19 -24.63 12.52
N LEU A 49 -23.00 -24.21 11.29
CA LEU A 49 -22.05 -23.15 10.93
C LEU A 49 -22.34 -21.83 11.66
N GLU A 50 -23.62 -21.57 11.96
CA GLU A 50 -24.09 -20.36 12.65
C GLU A 50 -23.43 -20.14 14.02
N ASP A 51 -23.00 -21.22 14.69
CA ASP A 51 -22.37 -21.16 16.02
C ASP A 51 -20.90 -20.69 15.98
N LEU A 52 -20.30 -20.52 14.79
CA LEU A 52 -18.84 -20.36 14.60
C LEU A 52 -18.37 -18.99 14.09
N VAL A 53 -19.26 -18.03 13.91
CA VAL A 53 -19.07 -16.88 13.02
C VAL A 53 -18.25 -15.72 13.59
N SER A 54 -17.68 -15.80 14.78
CA SER A 54 -17.09 -14.63 15.45
C SER A 54 -15.65 -14.25 15.07
N THR A 55 -14.97 -15.00 14.19
CA THR A 55 -13.54 -14.78 13.89
C THR A 55 -13.29 -13.75 12.79
N PHE A 56 -14.28 -13.52 11.92
CA PHE A 56 -14.17 -12.60 10.79
C PHE A 56 -15.10 -11.41 10.94
N LYS A 57 -14.70 -10.25 10.43
CA LYS A 57 -15.53 -9.06 10.28
C LYS A 57 -16.47 -9.23 9.07
N TYR A 58 -17.24 -10.32 9.06
CA TYR A 58 -18.10 -10.70 7.93
C TYR A 58 -19.37 -11.42 8.40
N ASP A 59 -20.47 -10.69 8.44
CA ASP A 59 -21.75 -11.16 9.01
C ASP A 59 -22.62 -11.96 8.02
N HIS A 60 -22.23 -12.02 6.74
CA HIS A 60 -23.03 -12.63 5.67
C HIS A 60 -22.66 -14.08 5.34
N LEU A 61 -21.74 -14.71 6.07
CA LEU A 61 -21.24 -16.05 5.76
C LEU A 61 -22.35 -17.10 5.66
N ILE A 62 -23.32 -17.04 6.58
CA ILE A 62 -24.44 -17.99 6.63
C ILE A 62 -25.39 -17.79 5.45
N ASP A 63 -25.74 -16.54 5.17
CA ASP A 63 -26.64 -16.20 4.05
C ASP A 63 -26.00 -16.60 2.72
N ASP A 64 -24.71 -16.35 2.57
CA ASP A 64 -23.95 -16.76 1.39
C ASP A 64 -23.88 -18.26 1.23
N ALA A 65 -23.65 -19.00 2.32
CA ALA A 65 -23.68 -20.45 2.30
C ALA A 65 -25.08 -20.99 1.88
N LYS A 66 -26.17 -20.39 2.40
CA LYS A 66 -27.54 -20.74 1.98
C LYS A 66 -27.78 -20.47 0.50
N ILE A 67 -27.33 -19.30 0.00
CA ILE A 67 -27.45 -18.93 -1.42
C ILE A 67 -26.66 -19.92 -2.30
N VAL A 68 -25.42 -20.24 -1.96
CA VAL A 68 -24.62 -21.20 -2.73
C VAL A 68 -25.25 -22.60 -2.71
N MET A 69 -25.83 -23.03 -1.58
CA MET A 69 -26.55 -24.32 -1.50
C MET A 69 -27.77 -24.35 -2.42
N GLN A 70 -28.50 -23.24 -2.54
CA GLN A 70 -29.71 -23.14 -3.37
C GLN A 70 -29.40 -22.99 -4.85
N THR A 71 -28.42 -22.15 -5.18
CA THR A 71 -28.12 -21.76 -6.56
C THR A 71 -27.06 -22.64 -7.21
N LEU A 72 -26.25 -23.35 -6.40
CA LEU A 72 -25.10 -24.15 -6.80
C LEU A 72 -24.02 -23.32 -7.55
N VAL A 73 -24.07 -22.01 -7.43
CA VAL A 73 -23.07 -21.08 -7.96
C VAL A 73 -22.09 -20.77 -6.82
N TYR A 74 -20.80 -20.96 -7.08
CA TYR A 74 -19.76 -20.64 -6.09
C TYR A 74 -19.74 -19.14 -5.78
N LYS A 75 -19.24 -18.80 -4.60
CA LYS A 75 -19.05 -17.41 -4.19
C LYS A 75 -17.64 -17.23 -3.66
N ASP A 76 -16.97 -16.17 -4.14
CA ASP A 76 -15.69 -15.69 -3.64
C ASP A 76 -15.87 -14.31 -3.01
N THR A 77 -15.28 -14.10 -1.83
CA THR A 77 -15.37 -12.82 -1.12
C THR A 77 -14.09 -12.61 -0.31
N GLU A 78 -13.53 -11.41 -0.35
CA GLU A 78 -12.43 -11.04 0.53
C GLU A 78 -12.98 -10.63 1.89
N VAL A 79 -12.44 -11.23 2.94
CA VAL A 79 -12.89 -11.00 4.32
C VAL A 79 -11.69 -10.62 5.21
N GLN A 80 -11.93 -9.73 6.16
CA GLN A 80 -10.93 -9.36 7.15
C GLN A 80 -11.22 -10.07 8.47
N ALA A 81 -10.20 -10.68 9.04
CA ALA A 81 -10.28 -11.27 10.38
C ALA A 81 -10.15 -10.18 11.46
N VAL A 82 -10.50 -10.54 12.68
CA VAL A 82 -10.44 -9.61 13.84
C VAL A 82 -9.01 -9.14 14.14
N ASN A 83 -7.99 -9.94 13.80
CA ASN A 83 -6.56 -9.64 13.91
C ASN A 83 -6.00 -8.84 12.71
N ASP A 84 -6.87 -8.30 11.85
CA ASP A 84 -6.55 -7.53 10.65
C ASP A 84 -5.88 -8.30 9.50
N ASP A 85 -5.77 -9.62 9.58
CA ASP A 85 -5.37 -10.45 8.45
C ASP A 85 -6.49 -10.56 7.41
N TRP A 86 -6.11 -10.73 6.14
CA TRP A 86 -7.03 -10.82 5.02
C TRP A 86 -7.08 -12.23 4.46
N TYR A 87 -8.29 -12.70 4.19
CA TYR A 87 -8.53 -14.01 3.62
C TYR A 87 -9.46 -13.91 2.40
N LEU A 88 -9.16 -14.72 1.38
CA LEU A 88 -10.12 -15.02 0.32
C LEU A 88 -11.01 -16.17 0.82
N LEU A 89 -12.24 -15.82 1.15
CA LEU A 89 -13.31 -16.77 1.47
C LEU A 89 -13.90 -17.29 0.18
N ARG A 90 -13.91 -18.59 0.00
CA ARG A 90 -14.52 -19.27 -1.14
C ARG A 90 -15.52 -20.29 -0.66
N ILE A 91 -16.75 -20.23 -1.17
CA ILE A 91 -17.85 -21.18 -0.87
C ILE A 91 -18.18 -21.91 -2.16
N LEU A 92 -18.05 -23.25 -2.16
CA LEU A 92 -18.34 -24.10 -3.32
C LEU A 92 -19.30 -25.22 -2.95
N PRO A 93 -20.20 -25.61 -3.87
CA PRO A 93 -20.97 -26.84 -3.69
C PRO A 93 -20.06 -28.07 -3.74
N TYR A 94 -20.22 -28.96 -2.78
CA TYR A 94 -19.51 -30.24 -2.73
C TYR A 94 -20.33 -31.33 -3.37
N ARG A 95 -19.73 -32.07 -4.31
CA ARG A 95 -20.39 -33.17 -5.02
C ARG A 95 -19.72 -34.51 -4.71
N THR A 96 -20.55 -35.57 -4.62
CA THR A 96 -20.06 -36.94 -4.57
C THR A 96 -19.52 -37.38 -5.94
N ALA A 97 -18.87 -38.55 -5.97
CA ALA A 97 -18.43 -39.19 -7.21
C ALA A 97 -19.60 -39.49 -8.20
N GLU A 98 -20.80 -39.60 -7.68
CA GLU A 98 -22.06 -39.81 -8.45
C GLU A 98 -22.70 -38.47 -8.89
N ASN A 99 -21.98 -37.38 -8.75
CA ASN A 99 -22.43 -36.01 -9.09
C ASN A 99 -23.64 -35.51 -8.28
N MET A 100 -23.89 -36.08 -7.11
CA MET A 100 -24.92 -35.61 -6.19
C MET A 100 -24.36 -34.54 -5.25
N ILE A 101 -25.17 -33.52 -4.97
CA ILE A 101 -24.78 -32.48 -3.99
C ILE A 101 -24.83 -33.10 -2.59
N ASP A 102 -23.71 -33.07 -1.87
CA ASP A 102 -23.56 -33.62 -0.52
C ASP A 102 -23.25 -32.53 0.54
N GLY A 103 -23.23 -31.26 0.12
CA GLY A 103 -22.99 -30.13 1.01
C GLY A 103 -22.19 -29.03 0.37
N LEU A 104 -21.45 -28.30 1.20
CA LEU A 104 -20.56 -27.17 0.79
C LEU A 104 -19.13 -27.40 1.28
N VAL A 105 -18.21 -26.80 0.54
CA VAL A 105 -16.83 -26.59 0.99
C VAL A 105 -16.59 -25.10 1.14
N ILE A 106 -16.15 -24.67 2.32
CA ILE A 106 -15.72 -23.31 2.60
C ILE A 106 -14.22 -23.33 2.79
N SER A 107 -13.50 -22.53 2.02
CA SER A 107 -12.05 -22.39 2.16
C SER A 107 -11.65 -20.94 2.43
N PHE A 108 -10.59 -20.77 3.22
CA PHE A 108 -9.99 -19.48 3.57
C PHE A 108 -8.53 -19.53 3.15
N VAL A 109 -8.18 -18.72 2.17
CA VAL A 109 -6.81 -18.57 1.68
C VAL A 109 -6.26 -17.26 2.22
N ASP A 110 -5.13 -17.29 2.91
CA ASP A 110 -4.47 -16.09 3.42
C ASP A 110 -3.95 -15.24 2.25
N ILE A 111 -4.49 -14.03 2.14
CA ILE A 111 -4.10 -13.01 1.15
C ILE A 111 -3.53 -11.75 1.80
N THR A 112 -3.16 -11.81 3.07
CA THR A 112 -2.66 -10.66 3.85
C THR A 112 -1.48 -9.99 3.20
N ARG A 113 -0.51 -10.78 2.72
CA ARG A 113 0.68 -10.24 2.05
C ARG A 113 0.32 -9.56 0.73
N LEU A 114 -0.60 -10.13 -0.04
CA LEU A 114 -1.08 -9.56 -1.30
C LEU A 114 -1.78 -8.22 -1.03
N LYS A 115 -2.69 -8.16 -0.07
CA LYS A 115 -3.41 -6.93 0.31
C LYS A 115 -2.49 -5.83 0.82
N LYS A 116 -1.51 -6.16 1.64
CA LYS A 116 -0.50 -5.18 2.10
C LYS A 116 0.32 -4.62 0.93
N ALA A 117 0.72 -5.46 -0.02
CA ALA A 117 1.45 -5.03 -1.21
C ALA A 117 0.59 -4.12 -2.11
N GLU A 118 -0.67 -4.46 -2.34
CA GLU A 118 -1.62 -3.64 -3.11
C GLU A 118 -1.83 -2.27 -2.46
N GLN A 119 -2.07 -2.23 -1.14
CA GLN A 119 -2.27 -0.98 -0.39
C GLN A 119 -1.02 -0.10 -0.45
N THR A 120 0.16 -0.68 -0.30
CA THR A 120 1.43 0.05 -0.40
C THR A 120 1.64 0.62 -1.81
N ALA A 121 1.38 -0.16 -2.85
CA ALA A 121 1.49 0.28 -4.23
C ALA A 121 0.49 1.39 -4.56
N GLN A 122 -0.75 1.27 -4.08
CA GLN A 122 -1.78 2.29 -4.28
C GLN A 122 -1.46 3.60 -3.56
N ALA A 123 -0.95 3.54 -2.32
CA ALA A 123 -0.50 4.71 -1.59
C ALA A 123 0.66 5.42 -2.31
N ALA A 124 1.64 4.67 -2.80
CA ALA A 124 2.76 5.21 -3.58
C ALA A 124 2.29 5.86 -4.88
N TYR A 125 1.35 5.22 -5.59
CA TYR A 125 0.75 5.77 -6.82
C TYR A 125 0.03 7.10 -6.56
N LEU A 126 -0.83 7.17 -5.53
CA LEU A 126 -1.55 8.40 -5.16
C LEU A 126 -0.58 9.52 -4.78
N THR A 127 0.45 9.22 -3.99
CA THR A 127 1.48 10.21 -3.62
C THR A 127 2.18 10.76 -4.86
N THR A 128 2.60 9.89 -5.77
CA THR A 128 3.24 10.28 -7.04
C THR A 128 2.30 11.10 -7.91
N ALA A 129 1.03 10.71 -8.03
CA ALA A 129 0.04 11.44 -8.82
C ALA A 129 -0.20 12.85 -8.25
N ILE A 130 -0.32 12.99 -6.93
CA ILE A 130 -0.46 14.29 -6.27
C ILE A 130 0.73 15.18 -6.56
N VAL A 131 1.96 14.70 -6.32
CA VAL A 131 3.19 15.47 -6.56
C VAL A 131 3.31 15.90 -8.03
N ASN A 132 2.92 15.04 -8.96
CA ASN A 132 2.98 15.33 -10.40
C ASN A 132 1.89 16.31 -10.88
N THR A 133 0.79 16.46 -10.16
CA THR A 133 -0.29 17.41 -10.50
C THR A 133 -0.11 18.78 -9.87
N VAL A 134 0.76 18.90 -8.85
CA VAL A 134 1.08 20.19 -8.23
C VAL A 134 1.81 21.07 -9.25
N ARG A 135 1.26 22.26 -9.51
CA ARG A 135 1.84 23.24 -10.45
C ARG A 135 3.05 24.00 -9.88
N GLN A 136 3.23 23.97 -8.57
CA GLN A 136 4.38 24.56 -7.93
C GLN A 136 5.61 23.64 -8.13
N PRO A 137 6.74 24.17 -8.56
CA PRO A 137 8.02 23.46 -8.62
C PRO A 137 8.42 22.90 -7.26
N LEU A 138 8.59 21.57 -7.20
CA LEU A 138 9.00 20.85 -6.01
C LEU A 138 10.25 20.02 -6.28
N LEU A 139 11.15 20.01 -5.29
CA LEU A 139 12.42 19.30 -5.33
C LEU A 139 12.65 18.60 -3.99
N VAL A 140 13.08 17.33 -4.04
CA VAL A 140 13.47 16.59 -2.83
C VAL A 140 14.97 16.33 -2.87
N LEU A 141 15.63 16.65 -1.77
CA LEU A 141 17.07 16.47 -1.57
C LEU A 141 17.32 15.42 -0.47
N ASP A 142 18.46 14.74 -0.57
CA ASP A 142 18.99 13.91 0.49
C ASP A 142 19.79 14.72 1.54
N ASP A 143 20.37 14.04 2.52
CA ASP A 143 21.20 14.61 3.58
C ASP A 143 22.54 15.21 3.08
N LYS A 144 22.93 14.89 1.82
CA LYS A 144 24.10 15.46 1.13
C LYS A 144 23.74 16.61 0.20
N LEU A 145 22.48 17.03 0.20
CA LEU A 145 21.92 18.04 -0.69
C LEU A 145 21.99 17.63 -2.17
N CYS A 146 21.96 16.32 -2.42
CA CYS A 146 21.79 15.75 -3.75
C CYS A 146 20.33 15.55 -4.07
N ILE A 147 19.96 15.75 -5.32
CA ILE A 147 18.58 15.65 -5.81
C ILE A 147 18.17 14.18 -5.86
N LEU A 148 17.10 13.84 -5.14
CA LEU A 148 16.45 12.54 -5.23
C LEU A 148 15.35 12.54 -6.28
N THR A 149 14.53 13.58 -6.30
CA THR A 149 13.44 13.70 -7.27
C THR A 149 13.02 15.15 -7.45
N ALA A 150 12.49 15.49 -8.61
CA ALA A 150 11.89 16.75 -8.96
C ALA A 150 10.52 16.48 -9.60
N ASN A 151 9.51 17.32 -9.33
CA ASN A 151 8.22 17.17 -9.99
C ASN A 151 8.25 17.75 -11.43
N PRO A 152 7.26 17.43 -12.27
CA PRO A 152 7.19 17.95 -13.63
C PRO A 152 7.21 19.47 -13.71
N ALA A 153 6.61 20.18 -12.74
CA ALA A 153 6.60 21.64 -12.70
C ALA A 153 8.01 22.23 -12.53
N PHE A 154 8.87 21.60 -11.71
CA PHE A 154 10.27 21.99 -11.60
C PHE A 154 11.02 21.82 -12.93
N ASN A 155 10.89 20.64 -13.54
CA ASN A 155 11.55 20.34 -14.79
C ASN A 155 11.09 21.28 -15.92
N GLN A 156 9.81 21.59 -15.98
CA GLN A 156 9.25 22.52 -16.96
C GLN A 156 9.74 23.95 -16.73
N MET A 157 9.74 24.44 -15.49
CA MET A 157 10.16 25.79 -15.16
C MET A 157 11.62 26.04 -15.51
N PHE A 158 12.52 25.10 -15.21
CA PHE A 158 13.94 25.23 -15.46
C PHE A 158 14.41 24.64 -16.79
N ASN A 159 13.45 24.15 -17.62
CA ASN A 159 13.69 23.51 -18.92
C ASN A 159 14.71 22.35 -18.83
N ILE A 160 14.57 21.53 -17.78
CA ILE A 160 15.45 20.38 -17.54
C ILE A 160 14.81 19.12 -18.12
N LYS A 161 15.53 18.41 -18.96
CA LYS A 161 15.12 17.07 -19.44
C LYS A 161 15.41 16.05 -18.35
N ASN A 162 14.41 15.25 -18.00
CA ASN A 162 14.32 14.36 -16.81
C ASN A 162 15.47 13.36 -16.58
N GLU A 163 16.34 13.14 -17.55
CA GLU A 163 17.24 11.98 -17.51
C GLU A 163 18.49 12.14 -16.62
N ASN A 164 18.75 13.32 -16.07
CA ASN A 164 20.05 13.58 -15.44
C ASN A 164 20.06 14.32 -14.10
N LEU A 165 18.95 14.50 -13.38
CA LEU A 165 18.96 15.26 -12.12
C LEU A 165 19.27 14.40 -10.89
N THR A 166 18.76 13.16 -10.86
CA THR A 166 18.87 12.30 -9.68
C THR A 166 20.34 12.00 -9.34
N GLY A 167 20.72 12.22 -8.10
CA GLY A 167 22.06 12.03 -7.60
C GLY A 167 23.00 13.24 -7.83
N GLN A 168 22.59 14.26 -8.57
CA GLN A 168 23.38 15.48 -8.71
C GLN A 168 23.16 16.42 -7.53
N SER A 169 24.22 17.13 -7.12
CA SER A 169 24.08 18.17 -6.10
C SER A 169 23.25 19.34 -6.64
N LEU A 170 22.35 19.88 -5.81
CA LEU A 170 21.57 21.09 -6.12
C LEU A 170 22.47 22.24 -6.62
N PHE A 171 23.66 22.35 -6.09
CA PHE A 171 24.56 23.47 -6.34
C PHE A 171 25.36 23.39 -7.64
N VAL A 172 25.29 22.27 -8.36
CA VAL A 172 25.95 22.14 -9.69
C VAL A 172 24.98 22.20 -10.85
N ILE A 173 23.68 22.01 -10.61
CA ILE A 173 22.69 22.10 -11.69
C ILE A 173 22.52 23.56 -12.16
N ASN A 174 22.02 23.73 -13.38
CA ASN A 174 21.79 25.05 -13.99
C ASN A 174 23.02 25.97 -13.95
N GLU A 175 24.20 25.42 -14.24
CA GLU A 175 25.48 26.17 -14.22
C GLU A 175 25.74 26.83 -12.84
N SER A 176 25.45 26.11 -11.77
CA SER A 176 25.60 26.55 -10.38
C SER A 176 24.75 27.81 -9.99
N ALA A 177 23.63 28.02 -10.69
CA ALA A 177 22.75 29.16 -10.37
C ALA A 177 22.14 29.08 -8.96
N TRP A 178 22.12 27.88 -8.37
CA TRP A 178 21.66 27.65 -6.99
C TRP A 178 22.76 27.81 -5.94
N ASP A 179 24.02 27.97 -6.37
CA ASP A 179 25.15 28.01 -5.45
C ASP A 179 25.34 29.38 -4.81
N CYS A 180 24.61 29.62 -3.73
CA CYS A 180 24.83 30.79 -2.90
C CYS A 180 24.98 30.39 -1.42
N ALA A 181 25.82 31.11 -0.70
CA ALA A 181 26.18 30.84 0.69
C ALA A 181 24.94 30.86 1.62
N GLN A 182 23.99 31.73 1.37
CA GLN A 182 22.78 31.85 2.20
C GLN A 182 21.88 30.63 2.04
N LEU A 183 21.63 30.16 0.81
CA LEU A 183 20.84 28.97 0.58
C LEU A 183 21.50 27.72 1.19
N ARG A 184 22.84 27.61 1.06
CA ARG A 184 23.59 26.52 1.72
C ARG A 184 23.42 26.55 3.23
N ASN A 185 23.47 27.72 3.84
CA ASN A 185 23.28 27.87 5.29
C ASN A 185 21.86 27.44 5.72
N HIS A 186 20.81 27.91 5.03
CA HIS A 186 19.44 27.54 5.32
C HIS A 186 19.22 26.03 5.21
N LEU A 187 19.72 25.40 4.15
CA LEU A 187 19.60 23.95 3.97
C LEU A 187 20.36 23.16 5.03
N THR A 188 21.58 23.61 5.37
CA THR A 188 22.39 22.96 6.42
C THR A 188 21.76 23.12 7.80
N GLU A 189 21.20 24.29 8.10
CA GLU A 189 20.48 24.53 9.35
C GLU A 189 19.22 23.69 9.45
N THR A 190 18.47 23.58 8.37
CA THR A 190 17.28 22.71 8.28
C THR A 190 17.64 21.24 8.56
N LEU A 191 18.75 20.74 7.99
CA LEU A 191 19.24 19.38 8.25
C LEU A 191 19.62 19.16 9.71
N ASN A 192 20.34 20.11 10.32
CA ASN A 192 20.90 19.96 11.65
C ASN A 192 19.88 20.18 12.77
N SER A 193 18.98 21.16 12.58
CA SER A 193 18.08 21.64 13.62
C SER A 193 16.62 21.23 13.39
N ASN A 194 16.30 20.61 12.26
CA ASN A 194 14.93 20.29 11.84
C ASN A 194 14.00 21.52 11.82
N ILE A 195 14.56 22.69 11.52
CA ILE A 195 13.83 23.95 11.43
C ILE A 195 13.55 24.23 9.94
N ALA A 196 12.26 24.35 9.59
CA ALA A 196 11.86 24.81 8.26
C ALA A 196 12.25 26.27 8.05
N PHE A 197 12.49 26.64 6.79
CA PHE A 197 12.59 28.05 6.42
C PHE A 197 11.54 28.38 5.37
N ASP A 198 10.99 29.58 5.49
CA ASP A 198 9.96 30.10 4.61
C ASP A 198 10.41 31.41 4.01
N GLU A 199 9.89 31.71 2.81
CA GLU A 199 10.07 33.00 2.12
C GLU A 199 11.56 33.41 1.92
N TYR A 200 12.45 32.45 1.68
CA TYR A 200 13.81 32.77 1.27
C TYR A 200 13.83 33.23 -0.19
N TYR A 201 14.36 34.41 -0.47
CA TYR A 201 14.42 34.98 -1.81
C TYR A 201 15.79 34.75 -2.42
N LEU A 202 15.83 34.09 -3.59
CA LEU A 202 17.02 33.88 -4.39
C LEU A 202 16.91 34.69 -5.69
N ASP A 203 17.80 35.65 -5.87
CA ASP A 203 17.99 36.36 -7.14
C ASP A 203 19.13 35.69 -7.90
N ALA A 204 18.84 34.99 -8.98
CA ALA A 204 19.84 34.25 -9.75
C ALA A 204 19.60 34.35 -11.26
N LYS A 205 20.65 34.10 -12.03
CA LYS A 205 20.58 34.01 -13.48
C LYS A 205 20.70 32.54 -13.88
N PHE A 206 19.65 32.01 -14.45
CA PHE A 206 19.59 30.64 -14.96
C PHE A 206 19.92 30.59 -16.47
N PRO A 207 20.59 29.55 -16.97
CA PRO A 207 21.05 29.47 -18.37
C PRO A 207 19.97 29.69 -19.40
N VAL A 208 18.80 29.07 -19.18
CA VAL A 208 17.71 29.02 -20.19
C VAL A 208 16.66 30.10 -19.94
N ILE A 209 16.28 30.32 -18.66
CA ILE A 209 15.15 31.18 -18.29
C ILE A 209 15.56 32.60 -17.90
N GLY A 210 16.86 32.90 -17.89
CA GLY A 210 17.40 34.23 -17.61
C GLY A 210 17.41 34.58 -16.12
N LYS A 211 17.34 35.87 -15.82
CA LYS A 211 17.29 36.38 -14.43
C LYS A 211 15.91 36.09 -13.85
N LYS A 212 15.88 35.47 -12.67
CA LYS A 212 14.68 35.16 -11.91
C LYS A 212 14.86 35.54 -10.46
N ARG A 213 13.77 35.99 -9.85
CA ARG A 213 13.62 36.09 -8.41
C ARG A 213 12.72 34.95 -7.94
N LEU A 214 13.30 34.05 -7.18
CA LEU A 214 12.60 32.86 -6.69
C LEU A 214 12.35 33.01 -5.19
N MET A 215 11.14 32.64 -4.75
CA MET A 215 10.82 32.45 -3.36
C MET A 215 10.89 30.94 -3.07
N ILE A 216 11.65 30.54 -2.06
CA ILE A 216 11.95 29.16 -1.72
C ILE A 216 11.54 28.90 -0.28
N ASN A 217 10.75 27.85 -0.08
CA ASN A 217 10.42 27.30 1.22
C ASN A 217 11.05 25.91 1.34
N GLY A 218 11.60 25.59 2.51
CA GLY A 218 12.25 24.31 2.75
C GLY A 218 11.86 23.69 4.09
N CYS A 219 11.57 22.39 4.08
CA CYS A 219 11.26 21.65 5.29
C CYS A 219 11.77 20.20 5.23
N ILE A 220 11.96 19.58 6.40
CA ILE A 220 12.26 18.17 6.51
C ILE A 220 10.99 17.35 6.23
N LEU A 221 11.08 16.37 5.34
CA LEU A 221 10.09 15.32 5.20
C LEU A 221 10.25 14.33 6.34
N LYS A 222 9.29 14.31 7.27
CA LYS A 222 9.28 13.35 8.37
C LYS A 222 8.98 11.96 7.82
N GLN A 223 9.91 11.03 8.04
CA GLN A 223 9.74 9.61 7.75
C GLN A 223 9.79 8.80 9.06
N SER A 224 9.60 7.49 8.95
CA SER A 224 9.69 6.58 10.10
C SER A 224 11.08 6.63 10.76
N PRO A 225 11.20 6.32 12.06
CA PRO A 225 12.48 6.25 12.74
C PRO A 225 13.47 5.34 11.98
N GLY A 226 14.68 5.86 11.70
CA GLY A 226 15.74 5.14 10.96
C GLY A 226 15.73 5.36 9.44
N SER A 227 14.78 6.11 8.89
CA SER A 227 14.82 6.54 7.49
C SER A 227 15.81 7.69 7.27
N PRO A 228 16.39 7.81 6.05
CA PRO A 228 17.26 8.95 5.71
C PRO A 228 16.49 10.27 5.82
N VAL A 229 17.18 11.32 6.24
CA VAL A 229 16.61 12.67 6.32
C VAL A 229 16.47 13.22 4.91
N LEU A 230 15.29 13.71 4.56
CA LEU A 230 14.99 14.32 3.27
C LEU A 230 14.50 15.74 3.45
N ILE A 231 14.91 16.65 2.55
CA ILE A 231 14.42 18.02 2.48
C ILE A 231 13.48 18.16 1.28
N LEU A 232 12.30 18.71 1.51
CA LEU A 232 11.42 19.19 0.44
C LEU A 232 11.64 20.68 0.24
N LEU A 233 11.89 21.10 -1.00
CA LEU A 233 11.89 22.49 -1.42
C LEU A 233 10.67 22.76 -2.29
N ALA A 234 9.95 23.82 -1.96
CA ALA A 234 8.90 24.40 -2.78
C ALA A 234 9.38 25.75 -3.32
N ILE A 235 9.25 25.95 -4.62
CA ILE A 235 9.84 27.10 -5.32
C ILE A 235 8.73 27.88 -6.03
N GLU A 236 8.79 29.19 -5.99
CA GLU A 236 7.86 30.07 -6.69
C GLU A 236 8.63 31.16 -7.43
N ASP A 237 8.28 31.41 -8.70
CA ASP A 237 8.79 32.55 -9.46
C ASP A 237 8.00 33.79 -9.08
N VAL A 238 8.67 34.75 -8.43
CA VAL A 238 8.07 36.00 -7.98
C VAL A 238 8.63 37.20 -8.74
N SER A 239 9.28 36.97 -9.88
CA SER A 239 9.94 38.02 -10.69
C SER A 239 8.97 39.13 -11.11
N GLU A 240 7.71 38.81 -11.37
CA GLU A 240 6.69 39.80 -11.80
C GLU A 240 5.99 40.54 -10.64
N ARG A 241 6.18 40.10 -9.38
CA ARG A 241 5.53 40.71 -8.21
C ARG A 241 6.25 41.93 -7.65
N VAL A 242 7.37 42.30 -8.20
CA VAL A 242 8.25 43.40 -7.69
C VAL A 242 7.91 44.77 -8.29
N ASN A 243 6.87 44.88 -9.12
CA ASN A 243 6.48 46.14 -9.77
C ASN A 243 5.21 46.78 -9.18
N ILE A 244 5.09 46.83 -7.83
CA ILE A 244 4.10 47.69 -7.16
C ILE A 244 4.79 48.50 -6.09
#